data_db911a2422f1462fc2a0cbb4a80952fe
#
_entry.id   db911a2422f1462fc2a0cbb4a80952fe
#
_cell.length_a   1.000
_cell.length_b   1.000
_cell.length_c   1.000
_cell.angle_alpha   90.00
_cell.angle_beta   90.00
_cell.angle_gamma   90.00
#
_symmetry.space_group_name_H-M   'P 1'
#
loop_
_entity.id
_entity.type
_entity.pdbx_description
1 polymer ?
#
loop_
_entity_poly.entity_id
_entity_poly.type
_entity_poly.pdbx_seq_one_letter_code
_entity_poly.pdbx_strand_id
1 'polypeptide(L)'
;MVTVRAYTEPDIPEMISVWNEVVEEGNAFPQEELLDERSGAEFFASQSRCGVAVTDSGIVGMYILHPNNVGRCGHICNASYAVSSEMRGRHIGEALVRDCMKSARELGFRVLQFNAVVAENAAARRLYERLGFMQLGTIPGGFRMNDGKYADICPYYI
;
A
#
# COMPACT_ATOMS: atom_id res chain seq x y z
N MET A 1 10.09 -4.82 18.09
CA MET A 1 10.80 -4.89 16.79
C MET A 1 9.83 -5.39 15.72
N VAL A 2 9.83 -4.79 14.56
CA VAL A 2 8.98 -5.21 13.44
C VAL A 2 9.76 -6.07 12.45
N THR A 3 9.15 -7.16 11.99
CA THR A 3 9.68 -8.02 10.93
C THR A 3 8.69 -8.00 9.76
N VAL A 4 9.18 -7.85 8.55
CA VAL A 4 8.35 -7.93 7.34
C VAL A 4 8.68 -9.22 6.60
N ARG A 5 7.63 -9.97 6.28
CA ARG A 5 7.73 -11.24 5.53
C ARG A 5 6.58 -11.42 4.56
N ALA A 6 6.70 -12.37 3.64
CA ALA A 6 5.57 -12.75 2.80
C ALA A 6 4.43 -13.31 3.67
N TYR A 7 3.19 -13.05 3.26
CA TYR A 7 2.03 -13.56 3.98
C TYR A 7 1.86 -15.06 3.77
N THR A 8 1.17 -15.69 4.72
CA THR A 8 0.71 -17.07 4.62
C THR A 8 -0.80 -17.10 4.85
N GLU A 9 -1.44 -18.20 4.52
CA GLU A 9 -2.91 -18.32 4.63
C GLU A 9 -3.45 -17.99 6.04
N PRO A 10 -2.81 -18.43 7.14
CA PRO A 10 -3.28 -18.07 8.48
C PRO A 10 -3.25 -16.56 8.79
N ASP A 11 -2.54 -15.77 8.01
CA ASP A 11 -2.44 -14.31 8.21
C ASP A 11 -3.68 -13.55 7.70
N ILE A 12 -4.45 -14.17 6.82
CA ILE A 12 -5.53 -13.49 6.07
C ILE A 12 -6.53 -12.75 6.98
N PRO A 13 -7.05 -13.32 8.07
CA PRO A 13 -7.98 -12.59 8.93
C PRO A 13 -7.43 -11.28 9.48
N GLU A 14 -6.19 -11.28 9.96
CA GLU A 14 -5.56 -10.06 10.47
C GLU A 14 -5.24 -9.07 9.35
N MET A 15 -4.85 -9.55 8.17
CA MET A 15 -4.61 -8.70 6.99
C MET A 15 -5.89 -7.99 6.57
N ILE A 16 -7.02 -8.69 6.55
CA ILE A 16 -8.32 -8.11 6.23
C ILE A 16 -8.67 -7.00 7.24
N SER A 17 -8.44 -7.24 8.52
CA SER A 17 -8.70 -6.25 9.56
C SER A 17 -7.89 -4.96 9.34
N VAL A 18 -6.61 -5.09 9.05
CA VAL A 18 -5.72 -3.94 8.78
C VAL A 18 -6.12 -3.22 7.48
N TRP A 19 -6.41 -3.97 6.43
CA TRP A 19 -6.84 -3.42 5.14
C TRP A 19 -8.14 -2.65 5.25
N ASN A 20 -9.15 -3.25 5.88
CA ASN A 20 -10.49 -2.66 6.01
C ASN A 20 -10.47 -1.38 6.86
N GLU A 21 -9.62 -1.31 7.87
CA GLU A 21 -9.47 -0.09 8.67
C GLU A 21 -9.10 1.10 7.78
N VAL A 22 -8.16 0.91 6.84
CA VAL A 22 -7.73 1.97 5.92
C VAL A 22 -8.84 2.30 4.91
N VAL A 23 -9.56 1.29 4.41
CA VAL A 23 -10.71 1.51 3.52
C VAL A 23 -11.79 2.35 4.20
N GLU A 24 -12.11 2.03 5.45
CA GLU A 24 -13.13 2.76 6.23
C GLU A 24 -12.72 4.22 6.52
N GLU A 25 -11.43 4.47 6.73
CA GLU A 25 -10.95 5.85 6.91
C GLU A 25 -11.18 6.72 5.68
N GLY A 26 -11.15 6.13 4.48
CA GLY A 26 -11.54 6.78 3.23
C GLY A 26 -10.66 7.96 2.80
N ASN A 27 -9.39 7.95 3.15
CA ASN A 27 -8.47 9.04 2.86
C ASN A 27 -7.12 8.59 2.27
N ALA A 28 -6.99 7.31 1.90
CA ALA A 28 -5.74 6.78 1.35
C ALA A 28 -5.96 5.78 0.21
N PHE A 29 -6.87 4.83 0.35
CA PHE A 29 -7.14 3.83 -0.68
C PHE A 29 -8.30 4.23 -1.58
N PRO A 30 -8.19 3.95 -2.91
CA PRO A 30 -9.30 4.18 -3.82
C PRO A 30 -10.45 3.20 -3.63
N GLN A 31 -10.22 2.04 -3.00
CA GLN A 31 -11.26 1.04 -2.75
C GLN A 31 -12.27 1.55 -1.72
N GLU A 32 -13.54 1.27 -1.95
CA GLU A 32 -14.64 1.64 -1.07
C GLU A 32 -15.28 0.42 -0.39
N GLU A 33 -15.13 -0.78 -0.97
CA GLU A 33 -15.71 -2.00 -0.46
C GLU A 33 -14.76 -2.70 0.53
N LEU A 34 -15.35 -3.21 1.61
CA LEU A 34 -14.61 -3.99 2.60
C LEU A 34 -14.40 -5.42 2.08
N LEU A 35 -13.30 -6.03 2.50
CA LEU A 35 -13.01 -7.43 2.23
C LEU A 35 -13.66 -8.32 3.30
N ASP A 36 -14.21 -9.46 2.89
CA ASP A 36 -14.55 -10.58 3.77
C ASP A 36 -13.50 -11.69 3.63
N GLU A 37 -13.65 -12.79 4.34
CA GLU A 37 -12.67 -13.88 4.29
C GLU A 37 -12.48 -14.44 2.89
N ARG A 38 -13.54 -14.59 2.12
CA ARG A 38 -13.48 -15.11 0.75
C ARG A 38 -12.87 -14.11 -0.21
N SER A 39 -13.42 -12.90 -0.25
CA SER A 39 -12.93 -11.86 -1.16
C SER A 39 -11.50 -11.43 -0.80
N GLY A 40 -11.17 -11.41 0.49
CA GLY A 40 -9.82 -11.13 0.96
C GLY A 40 -8.81 -12.18 0.52
N ALA A 41 -9.14 -13.45 0.69
CA ALA A 41 -8.27 -14.55 0.26
C ALA A 41 -8.03 -14.50 -1.27
N GLU A 42 -9.07 -14.27 -2.06
CA GLU A 42 -8.97 -14.14 -3.51
C GLU A 42 -8.14 -12.90 -3.91
N PHE A 43 -8.38 -11.78 -3.26
CA PHE A 43 -7.68 -10.53 -3.53
C PHE A 43 -6.18 -10.64 -3.27
N PHE A 44 -5.80 -11.17 -2.12
CA PHE A 44 -4.38 -11.32 -1.77
C PHE A 44 -3.68 -12.37 -2.64
N ALA A 45 -4.36 -13.45 -2.98
CA ALA A 45 -3.81 -14.48 -3.88
C ALA A 45 -3.60 -13.97 -5.30
N SER A 46 -4.37 -12.98 -5.74
CA SER A 46 -4.24 -12.38 -7.08
C SER A 46 -3.05 -11.42 -7.21
N GLN A 47 -2.45 -11.01 -6.09
CA GLN A 47 -1.31 -10.11 -6.10
C GLN A 47 -0.04 -10.84 -6.52
N SER A 48 0.95 -10.13 -7.06
CA SER A 48 2.28 -10.67 -7.31
C SER A 48 2.97 -11.03 -5.99
N ARG A 49 2.75 -10.23 -4.95
CA ARG A 49 3.22 -10.48 -3.60
C ARG A 49 2.42 -9.64 -2.60
N CYS A 50 2.20 -10.20 -1.42
CA CYS A 50 1.78 -9.42 -0.25
C CYS A 50 2.81 -9.61 0.86
N GLY A 51 3.20 -8.52 1.51
CA GLY A 51 4.05 -8.55 2.69
C GLY A 51 3.26 -8.17 3.94
N VAL A 52 3.61 -8.77 5.06
CA VAL A 52 3.02 -8.46 6.36
C VAL A 52 4.09 -8.01 7.34
N ALA A 53 3.78 -6.97 8.09
CA ALA A 53 4.61 -6.48 9.19
C ALA A 53 4.12 -7.11 10.49
N VAL A 54 4.99 -7.84 11.15
CA VAL A 54 4.68 -8.63 12.35
C VAL A 54 5.45 -8.10 13.55
N THR A 55 4.74 -7.94 14.66
CA THR A 55 5.31 -7.63 15.97
C THR A 55 4.80 -8.64 16.99
N ASP A 56 5.15 -8.46 18.26
CA ASP A 56 4.60 -9.28 19.35
C ASP A 56 3.07 -9.19 19.45
N SER A 57 2.50 -8.10 18.93
CA SER A 57 1.04 -7.89 18.89
C SER A 57 0.35 -8.56 17.69
N GLY A 58 1.08 -9.28 16.85
CA GLY A 58 0.57 -9.89 15.64
C GLY A 58 0.85 -9.04 14.39
N ILE A 59 -0.03 -9.12 13.39
CA ILE A 59 0.11 -8.35 12.15
C ILE A 59 -0.38 -6.92 12.38
N VAL A 60 0.52 -5.96 12.16
CA VAL A 60 0.28 -4.54 12.40
C VAL A 60 0.32 -3.70 11.11
N GLY A 61 0.63 -4.31 10.00
CA GLY A 61 0.66 -3.66 8.70
C GLY A 61 0.83 -4.67 7.58
N MET A 62 0.58 -4.22 6.35
CA MET A 62 0.72 -5.04 5.17
C MET A 62 0.89 -4.20 3.92
N TYR A 63 1.36 -4.83 2.85
CA TYR A 63 1.29 -4.25 1.51
C TYR A 63 0.84 -5.28 0.48
N ILE A 64 0.29 -4.78 -0.61
CA ILE A 64 0.06 -5.53 -1.84
C ILE A 64 0.97 -4.98 -2.92
N LEU A 65 1.41 -5.85 -3.82
CA LEU A 65 2.28 -5.51 -4.95
C LEU A 65 1.75 -6.23 -6.19
N HIS A 66 1.53 -5.49 -7.26
CA HIS A 66 0.99 -6.02 -8.52
C HIS A 66 1.45 -5.18 -9.72
N PRO A 67 1.37 -5.73 -10.95
CA PRO A 67 1.64 -4.92 -12.14
C PRO A 67 0.70 -3.71 -12.22
N ASN A 68 1.24 -2.56 -12.60
CA ASN A 68 0.46 -1.34 -12.81
C ASN A 68 -0.04 -1.20 -14.25
N ASN A 69 0.53 -1.99 -15.16
CA ASN A 69 0.23 -1.92 -16.58
C ASN A 69 0.44 -3.28 -17.23
N VAL A 70 0.30 -3.35 -18.53
CA VAL A 70 0.34 -4.60 -19.30
C VAL A 70 1.40 -4.55 -20.40
N GLY A 71 1.75 -5.72 -20.92
CA GLY A 71 2.59 -5.86 -22.10
C GLY A 71 3.93 -5.14 -21.96
N ARG A 72 4.20 -4.21 -22.86
CA ARG A 72 5.47 -3.46 -22.89
C ARG A 72 5.68 -2.55 -21.68
N CYS A 73 4.63 -2.27 -20.90
CA CYS A 73 4.69 -1.52 -19.65
C CYS A 73 4.49 -2.43 -18.43
N GLY A 74 4.48 -3.74 -18.59
CA GLY A 74 4.24 -4.71 -17.52
C GLY A 74 5.36 -4.80 -16.49
N HIS A 75 6.50 -4.15 -16.72
CA HIS A 75 7.60 -4.02 -15.76
C HIS A 75 7.40 -2.88 -14.76
N ILE A 76 6.31 -2.13 -14.88
CA ILE A 76 5.90 -1.12 -13.92
C ILE A 76 4.93 -1.77 -12.93
N CYS A 77 5.25 -1.73 -11.65
CA CYS A 77 4.37 -2.25 -10.61
C CYS A 77 3.78 -1.12 -9.77
N ASN A 78 2.74 -1.46 -9.03
CA ASN A 78 2.08 -0.58 -8.08
C ASN A 78 1.93 -1.31 -6.75
N ALA A 79 1.89 -0.56 -5.67
CA ALA A 79 1.71 -1.10 -4.33
C ALA A 79 0.80 -0.21 -3.50
N SER A 80 0.17 -0.81 -2.50
CA SER A 80 -0.60 -0.11 -1.49
C SER A 80 -0.18 -0.62 -0.11
N TYR A 81 -0.06 0.28 0.84
CA TYR A 81 0.42 -0.01 2.19
C TYR A 81 -0.66 0.33 3.21
N ALA A 82 -0.88 -0.56 4.16
CA ALA A 82 -1.79 -0.34 5.27
C ALA A 82 -1.05 -0.57 6.59
N VAL A 83 -1.23 0.34 7.53
CA VAL A 83 -0.68 0.22 8.89
C VAL A 83 -1.83 0.41 9.86
N SER A 84 -1.94 -0.48 10.85
CA SER A 84 -2.92 -0.36 11.93
C SER A 84 -2.81 1.03 12.58
N SER A 85 -3.96 1.69 12.81
CA SER A 85 -4.00 3.04 13.36
C SER A 85 -3.28 3.15 14.70
N GLU A 86 -3.34 2.11 15.52
CA GLU A 86 -2.67 2.07 16.83
C GLU A 86 -1.15 2.03 16.72
N MET A 87 -0.63 1.63 15.57
CA MET A 87 0.80 1.40 15.36
C MET A 87 1.45 2.45 14.45
N ARG A 88 0.73 3.48 14.06
CA ARG A 88 1.27 4.58 13.24
C ARG A 88 2.31 5.40 14.00
N GLY A 89 3.24 6.00 13.26
CA GLY A 89 4.33 6.77 13.85
C GLY A 89 5.47 5.93 14.42
N ARG A 90 5.49 4.63 14.14
CA ARG A 90 6.52 3.68 14.63
C ARG A 90 7.40 3.12 13.52
N HIS A 91 7.49 3.81 12.39
CA HIS A 91 8.29 3.42 11.22
C HIS A 91 7.90 2.09 10.57
N ILE A 92 6.70 1.58 10.83
CA ILE A 92 6.20 0.35 10.20
C ILE A 92 5.97 0.55 8.71
N GLY A 93 5.41 1.69 8.32
CA GLY A 93 5.23 2.04 6.92
C GLY A 93 6.55 2.05 6.16
N GLU A 94 7.61 2.59 6.73
CA GLU A 94 8.94 2.57 6.12
C GLU A 94 9.46 1.14 5.93
N ALA A 95 9.32 0.29 6.92
CA ALA A 95 9.73 -1.11 6.82
C ALA A 95 8.99 -1.84 5.69
N LEU A 96 7.68 -1.59 5.56
CA LEU A 96 6.87 -2.16 4.49
C LEU A 96 7.32 -1.66 3.10
N VAL A 97 7.56 -0.37 2.95
CA VAL A 97 7.99 0.19 1.65
C VAL A 97 9.35 -0.35 1.26
N ARG A 98 10.31 -0.44 2.19
CA ARG A 98 11.63 -1.00 1.92
C ARG A 98 11.57 -2.46 1.50
N ASP A 99 10.77 -3.28 2.17
CA ASP A 99 10.57 -4.68 1.80
C ASP A 99 9.87 -4.79 0.43
N CYS A 100 8.89 -3.96 0.17
CA CYS A 100 8.21 -3.90 -1.12
C CYS A 100 9.17 -3.56 -2.26
N MET A 101 10.04 -2.57 -2.07
CA MET A 101 11.06 -2.19 -3.07
C MET A 101 11.99 -3.37 -3.39
N LYS A 102 12.42 -4.09 -2.36
CA LYS A 102 13.24 -5.30 -2.51
C LYS A 102 12.47 -6.39 -3.28
N SER A 103 11.24 -6.66 -2.86
CA SER A 103 10.38 -7.67 -3.49
C SER A 103 10.09 -7.37 -4.95
N ALA A 104 9.85 -6.10 -5.28
CA ALA A 104 9.63 -5.66 -6.65
C ALA A 104 10.83 -6.00 -7.54
N ARG A 105 12.05 -5.74 -7.07
CA ARG A 105 13.27 -6.09 -7.80
C ARG A 105 13.42 -7.60 -7.97
N GLU A 106 13.19 -8.36 -6.91
CA GLU A 106 13.27 -9.83 -6.95
C GLU A 106 12.29 -10.44 -7.95
N LEU A 107 11.11 -9.83 -8.10
CA LEU A 107 10.09 -10.26 -9.06
C LEU A 107 10.35 -9.76 -10.50
N GLY A 108 11.41 -8.98 -10.72
CA GLY A 108 11.79 -8.51 -12.03
C GLY A 108 11.15 -7.19 -12.47
N PHE A 109 10.42 -6.52 -11.59
CA PHE A 109 9.90 -5.18 -11.88
C PHE A 109 11.04 -4.16 -11.91
N ARG A 110 10.93 -3.18 -12.79
CA ARG A 110 11.95 -2.16 -13.00
C ARG A 110 11.53 -0.79 -12.49
N VAL A 111 10.24 -0.58 -12.31
CA VAL A 111 9.66 0.70 -11.84
C VAL A 111 8.59 0.37 -10.82
N LEU A 112 8.60 1.07 -9.70
CA LEU A 112 7.52 1.04 -8.71
C LEU A 112 6.83 2.41 -8.73
N GLN A 113 5.53 2.42 -9.02
CA GLN A 113 4.73 3.63 -9.17
C GLN A 113 3.55 3.61 -8.21
N PHE A 114 3.31 4.76 -7.56
CA PHE A 114 2.10 4.99 -6.79
C PHE A 114 1.20 5.93 -7.57
N ASN A 115 -0.07 5.55 -7.75
CA ASN A 115 -0.99 6.26 -8.65
C ASN A 115 -1.76 7.38 -7.97
N ALA A 116 -2.09 7.24 -6.70
CA ALA A 116 -3.08 8.07 -6.05
C ALA A 116 -2.69 8.42 -4.60
N VAL A 117 -1.48 8.95 -4.42
CA VAL A 117 -1.06 9.45 -3.10
C VAL A 117 -1.80 10.75 -2.83
N VAL A 118 -2.67 10.78 -1.82
CA VAL A 118 -3.45 11.96 -1.46
C VAL A 118 -2.50 13.08 -1.03
N ALA A 119 -2.63 14.26 -1.63
CA ALA A 119 -1.71 15.38 -1.40
C ALA A 119 -1.63 15.80 0.07
N GLU A 120 -2.72 15.65 0.81
CA GLU A 120 -2.79 16.00 2.24
C GLU A 120 -2.10 14.97 3.14
N ASN A 121 -1.77 13.78 2.61
CA ASN A 121 -1.06 12.75 3.37
C ASN A 121 0.44 13.09 3.44
N ALA A 122 0.77 14.08 4.24
CA ALA A 122 2.12 14.61 4.36
C ALA A 122 3.12 13.56 4.87
N ALA A 123 2.70 12.67 5.77
CA ALA A 123 3.56 11.62 6.32
C ALA A 123 4.01 10.63 5.23
N ALA A 124 3.08 10.17 4.40
CA ALA A 124 3.39 9.27 3.30
C ALA A 124 4.31 9.95 2.27
N ARG A 125 3.99 11.19 1.89
CA ARG A 125 4.78 11.94 0.92
C ARG A 125 6.22 12.15 1.39
N ARG A 126 6.41 12.54 2.65
CA ARG A 126 7.75 12.70 3.24
C ARG A 126 8.52 11.37 3.24
N LEU A 127 7.83 10.27 3.57
CA LEU A 127 8.44 8.94 3.55
C LEU A 127 8.93 8.58 2.14
N TYR A 128 8.08 8.72 1.13
CA TYR A 128 8.42 8.38 -0.25
C TYR A 128 9.59 9.22 -0.77
N GLU A 129 9.55 10.52 -0.54
CA GLU A 129 10.62 11.44 -0.96
C GLU A 129 11.94 11.12 -0.26
N ARG A 130 11.90 10.79 1.03
CA ARG A 130 13.09 10.37 1.77
C ARG A 130 13.69 9.07 1.23
N LEU A 131 12.86 8.16 0.74
CA LEU A 131 13.31 6.89 0.15
C LEU A 131 13.74 7.01 -1.32
N GLY A 132 13.65 8.19 -1.90
CA GLY A 132 14.11 8.46 -3.26
C GLY A 132 13.03 8.46 -4.33
N PHE A 133 11.74 8.33 -3.96
CA PHE A 133 10.65 8.45 -4.92
C PHE A 133 10.53 9.89 -5.42
N MET A 134 10.19 10.02 -6.69
CA MET A 134 9.98 11.31 -7.35
C MET A 134 8.50 11.53 -7.63
N GLN A 135 8.00 12.72 -7.33
CA GLN A 135 6.64 13.13 -7.68
C GLN A 135 6.56 13.42 -9.17
N LEU A 136 5.59 12.81 -9.86
CA LEU A 136 5.36 13.02 -11.28
C LEU A 136 4.51 14.26 -11.59
N GLY A 137 3.80 14.74 -10.61
CA GLY A 137 2.91 15.88 -10.77
C GLY A 137 1.78 15.85 -9.76
N THR A 138 0.72 16.60 -10.05
CA THR A 138 -0.50 16.68 -9.22
C THR A 138 -1.71 16.59 -10.12
N ILE A 139 -2.67 15.75 -9.76
CA ILE A 139 -3.98 15.69 -10.40
C ILE A 139 -4.98 16.37 -9.46
N PRO A 140 -5.48 17.56 -9.81
CA PRO A 140 -6.45 18.26 -8.96
C PRO A 140 -7.73 17.46 -8.82
N GLY A 141 -8.24 17.33 -7.60
CA GLY A 141 -9.51 16.67 -7.33
C GLY A 141 -9.53 15.18 -7.70
N GLY A 142 -8.39 14.52 -7.70
CA GLY A 142 -8.28 13.12 -8.14
C GLY A 142 -8.81 12.07 -7.17
N PHE A 143 -9.11 12.45 -5.92
CA PHE A 143 -9.56 11.52 -4.88
C PHE A 143 -10.79 12.07 -4.17
N ARG A 144 -11.89 11.30 -4.17
CA ARG A 144 -13.09 11.67 -3.42
C ARG A 144 -12.97 11.17 -1.98
N MET A 145 -12.89 12.12 -1.04
CA MET A 145 -12.83 11.85 0.39
C MET A 145 -14.18 11.39 0.94
N ASN A 146 -14.20 10.81 2.14
CA ASN A 146 -15.43 10.34 2.79
C ASN A 146 -16.48 11.43 3.00
N ASP A 147 -16.07 12.68 3.17
CA ASP A 147 -16.98 13.82 3.33
C ASP A 147 -17.56 14.33 2.00
N GLY A 148 -17.22 13.69 0.89
CA GLY A 148 -17.66 14.06 -0.46
C GLY A 148 -16.81 15.14 -1.12
N LYS A 149 -15.82 15.71 -0.45
CA LYS A 149 -14.87 16.65 -1.04
C LYS A 149 -13.84 15.92 -1.88
N TYR A 150 -13.29 16.61 -2.86
CA TYR A 150 -12.25 16.09 -3.74
C TYR A 150 -10.89 16.63 -3.34
N ALA A 151 -9.95 15.74 -3.07
CA ALA A 151 -8.56 16.08 -2.75
C ALA A 151 -7.67 15.83 -3.95
N ASP A 152 -6.55 16.56 -4.01
CA ASP A 152 -5.55 16.35 -5.05
C ASP A 152 -4.78 15.05 -4.78
N ILE A 153 -4.29 14.44 -5.85
CA ILE A 153 -3.41 13.27 -5.76
C ILE A 153 -2.08 13.55 -6.45
N CYS A 154 -1.03 12.94 -5.93
CA CYS A 154 0.34 13.09 -6.41
C CYS A 154 0.89 11.71 -6.79
N PRO A 155 0.99 11.37 -8.09
CA PRO A 155 1.68 10.16 -8.50
C PRO A 155 3.18 10.25 -8.19
N TYR A 156 3.76 9.13 -7.73
CA TYR A 156 5.19 9.00 -7.42
C TYR A 156 5.75 7.78 -8.13
N TYR A 157 7.07 7.77 -8.38
CA TYR A 157 7.77 6.60 -8.88
C TYR A 157 9.22 6.52 -8.39
N ILE A 158 9.76 5.33 -8.45
CA ILE A 158 11.18 5.05 -8.29
C ILE A 158 11.61 3.94 -9.25
#